data_c4752be6d2d7229f4b2ec69aabba6e05
#
_entry.id   c4752be6d2d7229f4b2ec69aabba6e05
#
_cell.length_a   1.000
_cell.length_b   1.000
_cell.length_c   1.000
_cell.angle_alpha   90.00
_cell.angle_beta   90.00
_cell.angle_gamma   90.00
#
_symmetry.space_group_name_H-M   'P 1'
#
loop_
_entity.id
_entity.type
_entity.pdbx_description
1 polymer ?
#
loop_
_entity_poly.entity_id
_entity_poly.type
_entity_poly.pdbx_seq_one_letter_code
_entity_poly.pdbx_strand_id
1 'polypeptide(L)'
;MVVAAGALVCAHCQIGDSVILNTGSIVDHESMIGTATHVCPGARVAGRVTIESGAFVGIGSTVVQNIRIGCEAVVGAGAVVIRDVPPMTTVVGVPAKPIKQVASDDLSDWLQLELSHLSPPQPTPV
;
A
#
# COMPACT_ATOMS: atom_id res chain seq x y z
N MET A 1 6.06 -3.48 -17.48
CA MET A 1 4.93 -2.78 -16.84
C MET A 1 3.62 -3.40 -17.30
N VAL A 2 2.72 -3.64 -16.39
CA VAL A 2 1.36 -4.10 -16.70
C VAL A 2 0.39 -3.02 -16.26
N VAL A 3 -0.45 -2.56 -17.17
CA VAL A 3 -1.51 -1.58 -16.90
C VAL A 3 -2.84 -2.27 -17.19
N ALA A 4 -3.60 -2.55 -16.14
CA ALA A 4 -4.87 -3.26 -16.25
C ALA A 4 -6.01 -2.31 -16.64
N ALA A 5 -7.19 -2.90 -16.91
CA ALA A 5 -8.36 -2.15 -17.35
C ALA A 5 -8.74 -1.04 -16.35
N GLY A 6 -9.01 0.15 -16.86
CA GLY A 6 -9.41 1.31 -16.07
C GLY A 6 -8.31 1.95 -15.22
N ALA A 7 -7.08 1.46 -15.28
CA ALA A 7 -5.96 2.12 -14.62
C ALA A 7 -5.62 3.42 -15.35
N LEU A 8 -5.38 4.49 -14.59
CA LEU A 8 -5.05 5.80 -15.11
C LEU A 8 -3.68 6.25 -14.62
N VAL A 9 -2.86 6.71 -15.54
CA VAL A 9 -1.57 7.33 -15.23
C VAL A 9 -1.59 8.74 -15.79
N CYS A 10 -1.46 9.72 -14.90
CA CYS A 10 -1.52 11.12 -15.30
C CYS A 10 -0.15 11.63 -15.81
N ALA A 11 -0.11 12.91 -16.16
CA ALA A 11 1.06 13.49 -16.83
C ALA A 11 2.31 13.49 -15.95
N HIS A 12 3.45 13.36 -16.61
CA HIS A 12 4.80 13.48 -16.02
C HIS A 12 5.11 12.46 -14.92
N CYS A 13 4.42 11.30 -14.92
CA CYS A 13 4.78 10.20 -14.06
C CYS A 13 5.94 9.41 -14.63
N GLN A 14 6.79 8.88 -13.74
CA GLN A 14 7.86 7.95 -14.09
C GLN A 14 7.52 6.58 -13.50
N ILE A 15 7.42 5.59 -14.37
CA ILE A 15 7.05 4.23 -13.98
C ILE A 15 8.23 3.31 -14.27
N GLY A 16 8.73 2.65 -13.25
CA GLY A 16 9.84 1.71 -13.39
C GLY A 16 9.46 0.40 -14.06
N ASP A 17 10.43 -0.50 -14.16
CA ASP A 17 10.24 -1.81 -14.77
C ASP A 17 9.44 -2.73 -13.86
N SER A 18 8.74 -3.69 -14.45
CA SER A 18 8.00 -4.73 -13.74
C SER A 18 6.95 -4.18 -12.75
N VAL A 19 6.46 -2.98 -12.99
CA VAL A 19 5.39 -2.37 -12.19
C VAL A 19 4.05 -2.93 -12.65
N ILE A 20 3.17 -3.20 -11.70
CA ILE A 20 1.78 -3.58 -11.97
C ILE A 20 0.88 -2.45 -11.49
N LEU A 21 0.14 -1.85 -12.41
CA LEU A 21 -0.95 -0.91 -12.12
C LEU A 21 -2.25 -1.65 -12.36
N ASN A 22 -2.86 -2.11 -11.29
CA ASN A 22 -4.00 -3.02 -11.38
C ASN A 22 -5.31 -2.29 -11.69
N THR A 23 -6.37 -3.05 -11.85
CA THR A 23 -7.68 -2.57 -12.31
C THR A 23 -8.17 -1.36 -11.53
N GLY A 24 -8.50 -0.27 -12.24
CA GLY A 24 -9.05 0.94 -11.65
C GLY A 24 -8.11 1.72 -10.73
N SER A 25 -6.82 1.37 -10.70
CA SER A 25 -5.85 2.17 -9.94
C SER A 25 -5.59 3.51 -10.61
N ILE A 26 -5.22 4.50 -9.83
CA ILE A 26 -4.93 5.85 -10.33
C ILE A 26 -3.57 6.28 -9.79
N VAL A 27 -2.70 6.70 -10.69
CA VAL A 27 -1.42 7.35 -10.36
C VAL A 27 -1.48 8.77 -10.90
N ASP A 28 -1.55 9.73 -10.00
CA ASP A 28 -1.72 11.13 -10.36
C ASP A 28 -0.39 11.77 -10.76
N HIS A 29 -0.44 13.02 -11.18
CA HIS A 29 0.66 13.73 -11.86
C HIS A 29 1.98 13.75 -11.07
N GLU A 30 3.07 13.70 -11.80
CA GLU A 30 4.43 13.85 -11.28
C GLU A 30 4.83 12.81 -10.22
N SER A 31 4.15 11.68 -10.18
CA SER A 31 4.51 10.59 -9.27
C SER A 31 5.61 9.71 -9.87
N MET A 32 6.41 9.12 -8.99
CA MET A 32 7.47 8.18 -9.37
C MET A 32 7.17 6.83 -8.76
N ILE A 33 7.03 5.81 -9.59
CA ILE A 33 6.75 4.45 -9.16
C ILE A 33 7.97 3.58 -9.46
N GLY A 34 8.60 3.10 -8.41
CA GLY A 34 9.82 2.31 -8.52
C GLY A 34 9.58 0.91 -9.06
N THR A 35 10.65 0.27 -9.48
CA THR A 35 10.66 -1.07 -10.06
C THR A 35 9.96 -2.09 -9.17
N ALA A 36 9.20 -3.00 -9.77
CA ALA A 36 8.52 -4.11 -9.11
C ALA A 36 7.48 -3.68 -8.07
N THR A 37 6.99 -2.46 -8.13
CA THR A 37 5.89 -1.99 -7.30
C THR A 37 4.57 -2.56 -7.81
N HIS A 38 3.69 -2.93 -6.89
CA HIS A 38 2.34 -3.36 -7.22
C HIS A 38 1.34 -2.35 -6.64
N VAL A 39 0.64 -1.66 -7.52
CA VAL A 39 -0.49 -0.80 -7.16
C VAL A 39 -1.76 -1.60 -7.39
N CYS A 40 -2.42 -1.98 -6.31
CA CYS A 40 -3.54 -2.92 -6.33
C CYS A 40 -4.83 -2.31 -6.89
N PRO A 41 -5.85 -3.13 -7.18
CA PRO A 41 -7.11 -2.62 -7.73
C PRO A 41 -7.71 -1.50 -6.89
N GLY A 42 -8.14 -0.44 -7.56
CA GLY A 42 -8.81 0.70 -6.93
C GLY A 42 -7.93 1.57 -6.03
N ALA A 43 -6.64 1.32 -5.93
CA ALA A 43 -5.74 2.17 -5.16
C ALA A 43 -5.58 3.53 -5.84
N ARG A 44 -5.47 4.58 -5.03
CA ARG A 44 -5.29 5.95 -5.52
C ARG A 44 -4.02 6.54 -4.99
N VAL A 45 -3.14 6.91 -5.89
CA VAL A 45 -1.88 7.60 -5.59
C VAL A 45 -2.02 9.03 -6.08
N ALA A 46 -1.99 9.98 -5.15
CA ALA A 46 -2.14 11.39 -5.47
C ALA A 46 -0.87 11.96 -6.13
N GLY A 47 -0.86 13.26 -6.37
CA GLY A 47 0.25 13.91 -7.09
C GLY A 47 1.56 13.93 -6.31
N ARG A 48 2.66 13.83 -7.03
CA ARG A 48 4.03 13.92 -6.50
C ARG A 48 4.33 12.94 -5.39
N VAL A 49 3.82 11.73 -5.53
CA VAL A 49 4.11 10.62 -4.62
C VAL A 49 5.30 9.85 -5.19
N THR A 50 6.25 9.53 -4.31
CA THR A 50 7.37 8.66 -4.66
C THR A 50 7.16 7.31 -4.00
N ILE A 51 7.03 6.26 -4.80
CA ILE A 51 6.94 4.90 -4.30
C ILE A 51 8.21 4.17 -4.71
N GLU A 52 8.96 3.70 -3.73
CA GLU A 52 10.23 3.04 -3.99
C GLU A 52 10.04 1.56 -4.36
N SER A 53 11.11 0.94 -4.84
CA SER A 53 11.07 -0.40 -5.41
C SER A 53 10.42 -1.45 -4.50
N GLY A 54 9.64 -2.34 -5.09
CA GLY A 54 9.09 -3.48 -4.38
C GLY A 54 7.96 -3.18 -3.42
N ALA A 55 7.51 -1.94 -3.33
CA ALA A 55 6.40 -1.57 -2.46
C ALA A 55 5.07 -2.16 -2.95
N PHE A 56 4.17 -2.39 -2.03
CA PHE A 56 2.85 -2.95 -2.30
C PHE A 56 1.79 -1.98 -1.79
N VAL A 57 1.01 -1.43 -2.69
CA VAL A 57 -0.05 -0.47 -2.36
C VAL A 57 -1.39 -1.18 -2.46
N GLY A 58 -1.96 -1.50 -1.31
CA GLY A 58 -3.10 -2.42 -1.17
C GLY A 58 -4.40 -1.95 -1.83
N ILE A 59 -5.33 -2.90 -1.98
CA ILE A 59 -6.62 -2.67 -2.63
C ILE A 59 -7.36 -1.49 -1.99
N GLY A 60 -7.80 -0.55 -2.82
CA GLY A 60 -8.63 0.57 -2.38
C GLY A 60 -7.93 1.55 -1.43
N SER A 61 -6.62 1.44 -1.26
CA SER A 61 -5.87 2.38 -0.43
C SER A 61 -5.76 3.74 -1.10
N THR A 62 -5.50 4.76 -0.29
CA THR A 62 -5.32 6.13 -0.75
C THR A 62 -4.01 6.68 -0.19
N VAL A 63 -3.17 7.22 -1.07
CA VAL A 63 -1.92 7.88 -0.69
C VAL A 63 -2.07 9.36 -1.04
N VAL A 64 -2.00 10.22 -0.02
CA VAL A 64 -2.14 11.66 -0.26
C VAL A 64 -0.89 12.23 -0.96
N GLN A 65 -1.01 13.45 -1.45
CA GLN A 65 0.05 14.10 -2.23
C GLN A 65 1.34 14.28 -1.44
N ASN A 66 2.46 14.31 -2.15
CA ASN A 66 3.80 14.59 -1.61
C ASN A 66 4.29 13.58 -0.57
N ILE A 67 3.83 12.34 -0.64
CA ILE A 67 4.22 11.26 0.26
C ILE A 67 5.32 10.43 -0.38
N ARG A 68 6.21 9.90 0.46
CA ARG A 68 7.20 8.91 0.07
C ARG A 68 6.88 7.57 0.74
N ILE A 69 6.78 6.54 -0.07
CA ILE A 69 6.63 5.15 0.41
C ILE A 69 7.94 4.43 0.16
N GLY A 70 8.57 3.98 1.23
CA GLY A 70 9.88 3.34 1.17
C GLY A 70 9.86 1.98 0.48
N CYS A 71 11.05 1.51 0.09
CA CYS A 71 11.19 0.24 -0.62
C CYS A 71 10.61 -0.92 0.19
N GLU A 72 9.94 -1.83 -0.49
CA GLU A 72 9.32 -3.02 0.10
C GLU A 72 8.32 -2.73 1.22
N ALA A 73 7.86 -1.50 1.35
CA ALA A 73 6.79 -1.16 2.28
C ALA A 73 5.45 -1.73 1.79
N VAL A 74 4.56 -2.00 2.72
CA VAL A 74 3.23 -2.53 2.43
C VAL A 74 2.18 -1.58 2.98
N VAL A 75 1.32 -1.11 2.10
CA VAL A 75 0.12 -0.36 2.48
C VAL A 75 -1.06 -1.31 2.46
N GLY A 76 -1.69 -1.49 3.61
CA GLY A 76 -2.82 -2.41 3.75
C GLY A 76 -4.04 -1.96 2.96
N ALA A 77 -4.94 -2.90 2.67
CA ALA A 77 -6.17 -2.62 1.94
C ALA A 77 -7.00 -1.54 2.65
N GLY A 78 -7.51 -0.58 1.89
CA GLY A 78 -8.33 0.50 2.40
C GLY A 78 -7.62 1.52 3.29
N ALA A 79 -6.32 1.43 3.46
CA ALA A 79 -5.57 2.37 4.27
C ALA A 79 -5.50 3.75 3.63
N VAL A 80 -5.43 4.78 4.44
CA VAL A 80 -5.23 6.17 3.98
C VAL A 80 -3.89 6.66 4.52
N VAL A 81 -2.91 6.76 3.64
CA VAL A 81 -1.54 7.15 3.99
C VAL A 81 -1.42 8.66 3.91
N ILE A 82 -1.16 9.28 5.06
CA ILE A 82 -1.03 10.74 5.18
C ILE A 82 0.40 11.17 5.56
N ARG A 83 1.30 10.23 5.78
CA ARG A 83 2.71 10.47 6.16
C ARG A 83 3.61 9.51 5.41
N ASP A 84 4.87 9.88 5.28
CA ASP A 84 5.87 9.01 4.68
C ASP A 84 5.92 7.65 5.39
N VAL A 85 6.09 6.61 4.61
CA VAL A 85 6.21 5.24 5.11
C VAL A 85 7.66 4.80 4.98
N PRO A 86 8.32 4.46 6.10
CA PRO A 86 9.70 3.96 6.05
C PRO A 86 9.80 2.67 5.24
N PRO A 87 11.00 2.36 4.70
CA PRO A 87 11.21 1.10 4.01
C PRO A 87 10.83 -0.12 4.87
N MET A 88 10.38 -1.17 4.23
CA MET A 88 10.09 -2.47 4.84
C MET A 88 9.07 -2.40 6.00
N THR A 89 8.24 -1.38 5.99
CA THR A 89 7.23 -1.14 7.03
C THR A 89 5.84 -1.41 6.46
N THR A 90 5.01 -2.08 7.23
CA THR A 90 3.59 -2.27 6.90
C THR A 90 2.75 -1.26 7.65
N VAL A 91 1.90 -0.55 6.93
CA VAL A 91 0.97 0.41 7.51
C VAL A 91 -0.47 0.02 7.18
N VAL A 92 -1.37 0.21 8.12
CA VAL A 92 -2.79 -0.13 7.96
C VAL A 92 -3.67 0.93 8.61
N GLY A 93 -4.90 1.01 8.15
CA GLY A 93 -5.94 1.82 8.80
C GLY A 93 -6.11 3.22 8.23
N VAL A 94 -7.00 3.97 8.86
CA VAL A 94 -7.36 5.36 8.52
C VAL A 94 -7.28 6.22 9.78
N PRO A 95 -6.26 7.07 9.94
CA PRO A 95 -5.06 7.18 9.13
C PRO A 95 -4.17 5.92 9.24
N ALA A 96 -3.38 5.66 8.21
CA ALA A 96 -2.50 4.50 8.19
C ALA A 96 -1.40 4.63 9.25
N LYS A 97 -1.20 3.56 10.02
CA LYS A 97 -0.19 3.50 11.07
C LYS A 97 0.61 2.21 10.93
N PRO A 98 1.90 2.25 11.27
CA PRO A 98 2.71 1.03 11.27
C PRO A 98 2.13 -0.01 12.21
N ILE A 99 2.12 -1.26 11.74
CA ILE A 99 1.85 -2.40 12.60
C ILE A 99 3.18 -2.98 13.06
N LYS A 100 3.14 -3.69 14.21
CA LYS A 100 4.33 -4.32 14.75
C LYS A 100 4.89 -5.31 13.74
N GLN A 101 6.15 -5.09 13.34
CA GLN A 101 6.85 -6.04 12.48
C GLN A 101 7.15 -7.30 13.27
N VAL A 102 6.72 -8.42 12.72
CA VAL A 102 7.08 -9.72 13.23
C VAL A 102 8.35 -10.16 12.53
N ALA A 103 9.37 -10.58 13.29
CA ALA A 103 10.56 -11.16 12.71
C ALA A 103 10.15 -12.36 11.84
N SER A 104 10.69 -12.42 10.62
CA SER A 104 10.23 -13.34 9.58
C SER A 104 10.35 -14.83 9.95
N ASP A 105 11.11 -15.15 10.96
CA ASP A 105 11.40 -16.50 11.45
C ASP A 105 10.67 -16.84 12.76
N ASP A 106 9.84 -15.95 13.30
CA ASP A 106 9.11 -16.18 14.52
C ASP A 106 7.62 -16.39 14.25
N LEU A 107 7.29 -17.64 13.91
CA LEU A 107 5.92 -18.05 13.65
C LEU A 107 4.99 -17.91 14.85
N SER A 108 5.54 -17.94 16.07
CA SER A 108 4.73 -17.78 17.28
C SER A 108 4.17 -16.38 17.42
N ASP A 109 4.96 -15.37 17.07
CA ASP A 109 4.49 -13.99 17.06
C ASP A 109 3.43 -13.75 15.97
N TRP A 110 3.59 -14.39 14.82
CA TRP A 110 2.59 -14.37 13.76
C TRP A 110 1.26 -14.94 14.23
N LEU A 111 1.30 -16.11 14.88
CA LEU A 111 0.10 -16.76 15.41
C LEU A 111 -0.56 -15.91 16.49
N GLN A 112 0.22 -15.27 17.34
CA GLN A 112 -0.31 -14.38 18.38
C GLN A 112 -0.96 -13.13 17.79
N LEU A 113 -0.39 -12.57 16.73
CA LEU A 113 -1.01 -11.46 16.02
C LEU A 113 -2.35 -11.85 15.40
N GLU A 114 -2.43 -13.00 14.75
CA GLU A 114 -3.69 -13.51 14.21
C GLU A 114 -4.71 -13.77 15.31
N LEU A 115 -4.29 -14.39 16.40
CA LEU A 115 -5.19 -14.68 17.52
C LEU A 115 -5.69 -13.41 18.21
N SER A 116 -4.88 -12.36 18.26
CA SER A 116 -5.30 -11.07 18.82
C SER A 116 -6.31 -10.34 17.92
N HIS A 117 -6.26 -10.59 16.62
CA HIS A 117 -7.25 -10.08 15.66
C HIS A 117 -8.52 -10.93 15.61
N LEU A 118 -8.44 -12.19 16.03
CA LEU A 118 -9.58 -13.08 16.19
C LEU A 118 -10.17 -12.90 17.59
N SER A 119 -10.55 -11.68 17.94
CA SER A 119 -11.41 -11.51 19.11
C SER A 119 -12.60 -12.43 18.98
N PRO A 120 -13.05 -13.09 20.05
CA PRO A 120 -14.28 -13.85 19.96
C PRO A 120 -15.36 -12.96 19.36
N PRO A 121 -16.17 -13.48 18.42
CA PRO A 121 -17.15 -12.65 17.74
C PRO A 121 -18.02 -12.00 18.78
N GLN A 122 -17.94 -10.69 18.86
CA GLN A 122 -18.86 -9.90 19.64
C GLN A 122 -20.26 -10.13 19.06
N PRO A 123 -21.27 -10.39 19.91
CA PRO A 123 -22.62 -10.46 19.38
C PRO A 123 -22.91 -9.16 18.65
N THR A 124 -23.22 -9.26 17.36
CA THR A 124 -23.58 -8.11 16.57
C THR A 124 -24.83 -7.49 17.21
N PRO A 125 -24.77 -6.22 17.62
CA PRO A 125 -26.00 -5.57 18.05
C PRO A 125 -26.95 -5.54 16.88
N VAL A 126 -28.10 -6.08 17.10
CA VAL A 126 -29.16 -6.09 16.10
C VAL A 126 -29.77 -4.70 15.96
#